data_20999d9e674fed93bff6e3ce56e29594
#
_entry.id   20999d9e674fed93bff6e3ce56e29594
#
_cell.length_a   1.000
_cell.length_b   1.000
_cell.length_c   1.000
_cell.angle_alpha   90.00
_cell.angle_beta   90.00
_cell.angle_gamma   90.00
#
_symmetry.space_group_name_H-M   'P 1'
#
loop_
_entity.id
_entity.type
_entity.pdbx_description
1 polymer ?
#
loop_
_entity_poly.entity_id
_entity_poly.type
_entity_poly.pdbx_seq_one_letter_code
_entity_poly.pdbx_strand_id
1 'polypeptide(L)'
;MNWKTRDSGFWHPGLPTPPPSSFTPGVIPLLKRALRRSIDRGKTQRAVVCHHRAIHVSNEMFDRTWGCGYRNFLVACAILMVQEKQPAYAALLQRPLVPPSVRNLQRWIEEAWAAGFDREGAQQLKKLVGTGKWIGTADLWVAFACRGIPAELVDFNLKNQPNADPVIRWIMQYFDPPNSPIPAPTDVNTALMNSSPIVSTDKMPIILQYNGHSQTIVGYEQMRDGSEAEDRHPHAHKIKDFIQHGSLRNHGKRRAPESPPNQRATQRHAGQASGENAPSGNATHPAANGTNHTGPTPTRGNALAPRGGASAPKQDLDWGQTMRFFRKDGKQLNKKDSYQILYFPLTLPLTEAEKVRRRVVYSTRIC
;
A
#
# COMPACT_ATOMS: atom_id res chain seq x y z
N MET A 1 -17.58 21.44 9.85
CA MET A 1 -16.88 21.03 8.61
C MET A 1 -17.24 19.57 8.33
N ASN A 2 -17.90 19.29 7.21
CA ASN A 2 -18.49 17.97 6.95
C ASN A 2 -17.35 16.98 6.58
N TRP A 3 -16.95 16.10 7.50
CA TRP A 3 -15.91 15.10 7.31
C TRP A 3 -16.17 14.14 6.13
N LYS A 4 -17.45 14.01 5.70
CA LYS A 4 -17.86 13.18 4.55
C LYS A 4 -17.41 13.74 3.20
N THR A 5 -16.98 14.99 3.12
CA THR A 5 -16.60 15.66 1.87
C THR A 5 -15.09 15.92 1.75
N ARG A 6 -14.32 15.58 2.77
CA ARG A 6 -12.87 15.83 2.76
C ARG A 6 -12.18 14.77 1.90
N ASP A 7 -11.95 15.10 0.64
CA ASP A 7 -11.07 14.34 -0.25
C ASP A 7 -9.63 14.77 0.08
N SER A 8 -8.82 13.86 0.59
CA SER A 8 -7.41 14.13 0.80
C SER A 8 -6.77 14.34 -0.57
N GLY A 9 -6.09 15.47 -0.75
CA GLY A 9 -5.36 15.75 -1.99
C GLY A 9 -4.41 14.62 -2.34
N PHE A 10 -4.38 14.20 -3.61
CA PHE A 10 -3.44 13.20 -4.08
C PHE A 10 -2.05 13.81 -4.28
N TRP A 11 -1.04 13.05 -3.90
CA TRP A 11 0.34 13.44 -4.06
C TRP A 11 1.21 12.27 -4.57
N HIS A 12 2.21 12.57 -5.36
CA HIS A 12 3.22 11.61 -5.80
C HIS A 12 4.61 12.26 -5.86
N PRO A 13 5.71 11.49 -5.80
CA PRO A 13 7.07 12.04 -5.70
C PRO A 13 7.55 12.89 -6.90
N GLY A 14 6.78 12.99 -7.96
CA GLY A 14 7.06 13.87 -9.09
C GLY A 14 6.47 15.28 -8.97
N LEU A 15 5.65 15.54 -7.93
CA LEU A 15 5.07 16.87 -7.71
C LEU A 15 6.03 17.78 -6.96
N PRO A 16 6.12 19.08 -7.32
CA PRO A 16 6.95 20.06 -6.62
C PRO A 16 6.37 20.48 -5.25
N THR A 17 5.09 20.21 -5.01
CA THR A 17 4.40 20.56 -3.77
C THR A 17 4.76 19.58 -2.65
N PRO A 18 4.80 20.04 -1.39
CA PRO A 18 5.01 19.13 -0.25
C PRO A 18 3.88 18.11 -0.12
N PRO A 19 4.18 16.89 0.39
CA PRO A 19 3.17 15.86 0.58
C PRO A 19 2.15 16.28 1.65
N PRO A 20 0.85 15.95 1.47
CA PRO A 20 -0.12 15.99 2.55
C PRO A 20 0.30 15.09 3.72
N SER A 21 -0.20 15.35 4.92
CA SER A 21 0.19 14.63 6.15
C SER A 21 -0.06 13.11 6.09
N SER A 22 -1.00 12.66 5.27
CA SER A 22 -1.27 11.24 5.05
C SER A 22 -0.28 10.57 4.07
N PHE A 23 0.55 11.32 3.35
CA PHE A 23 1.54 10.81 2.40
C PHE A 23 2.94 10.92 2.98
N THR A 24 3.64 9.80 3.09
CA THR A 24 5.00 9.73 3.64
C THR A 24 5.97 9.26 2.56
N PRO A 25 6.77 10.17 1.97
CA PRO A 25 7.86 9.81 1.07
C PRO A 25 9.08 9.29 1.84
N GLY A 26 10.07 8.78 1.10
CA GLY A 26 11.36 8.38 1.67
C GLY A 26 11.34 7.08 2.48
N VAL A 27 10.28 6.28 2.35
CA VAL A 27 10.11 5.01 3.08
C VAL A 27 11.17 3.99 2.70
N ILE A 28 11.47 3.83 1.41
CA ILE A 28 12.48 2.87 0.94
C ILE A 28 13.90 3.25 1.37
N PRO A 29 14.36 4.50 1.25
CA PRO A 29 15.63 4.93 1.84
C PRO A 29 15.73 4.68 3.35
N LEU A 30 14.66 4.95 4.10
CA LEU A 30 14.61 4.66 5.53
C LEU A 30 14.73 3.16 5.81
N LEU A 31 13.97 2.35 5.10
CA LEU A 31 14.01 0.90 5.20
C LEU A 31 15.40 0.34 4.88
N LYS A 32 16.04 0.81 3.80
CA LYS A 32 17.41 0.39 3.45
C LYS A 32 18.41 0.68 4.57
N ARG A 33 18.31 1.83 5.26
CA ARG A 33 19.15 2.14 6.42
C ARG A 33 18.91 1.17 7.58
N ALA A 34 17.64 0.82 7.84
CA ALA A 34 17.29 -0.13 8.88
C ALA A 34 17.75 -1.55 8.55
N LEU A 35 17.63 -1.99 7.30
CA LEU A 35 18.12 -3.27 6.80
C LEU A 35 19.66 -3.34 6.89
N ARG A 36 20.38 -2.27 6.52
CA ARG A 36 21.84 -2.21 6.66
C ARG A 36 22.26 -2.50 8.09
N ARG A 37 21.66 -1.81 9.06
CA ARG A 37 21.95 -2.07 10.48
C ARG A 37 21.57 -3.49 10.94
N SER A 38 20.54 -4.10 10.35
CA SER A 38 20.18 -5.48 10.63
C SER A 38 21.23 -6.47 10.08
N ILE A 39 21.79 -6.17 8.91
CA ILE A 39 22.89 -6.93 8.30
C ILE A 39 24.17 -6.78 9.14
N ASP A 40 24.53 -5.56 9.53
CA ASP A 40 25.71 -5.27 10.34
C ASP A 40 25.66 -6.00 11.70
N ARG A 41 24.45 -6.24 12.21
CA ARG A 41 24.21 -7.03 13.42
C ARG A 41 24.12 -8.55 13.18
N GLY A 42 24.38 -9.00 11.96
CA GLY A 42 24.33 -10.42 11.59
C GLY A 42 22.94 -11.05 11.56
N LYS A 43 21.86 -10.25 11.64
CA LYS A 43 20.47 -10.77 11.65
C LYS A 43 19.92 -11.01 10.25
N THR A 44 20.21 -10.14 9.32
CA THR A 44 19.77 -10.20 7.93
C THR A 44 20.90 -10.70 7.06
N GLN A 45 20.63 -11.67 6.20
CA GLN A 45 21.57 -12.16 5.20
C GLN A 45 21.46 -11.34 3.91
N ARG A 46 20.23 -11.16 3.42
CA ARG A 46 19.92 -10.47 2.17
C ARG A 46 18.56 -9.80 2.27
N ALA A 47 18.35 -8.71 1.54
CA ALA A 47 17.06 -8.09 1.37
C ALA A 47 16.90 -7.57 -0.07
N VAL A 48 15.68 -7.64 -0.60
CA VAL A 48 15.32 -7.09 -1.90
C VAL A 48 14.13 -6.16 -1.71
N VAL A 49 14.23 -4.95 -2.23
CA VAL A 49 13.20 -3.91 -2.10
C VAL A 49 12.72 -3.41 -3.44
N CYS A 50 11.47 -2.98 -3.50
CA CYS A 50 10.81 -2.45 -4.68
C CYS A 50 11.40 -1.10 -5.11
N HIS A 51 10.77 -0.49 -6.12
CA HIS A 51 11.11 0.81 -6.67
C HIS A 51 11.34 1.87 -5.56
N HIS A 52 12.45 2.59 -5.67
CA HIS A 52 12.96 3.50 -4.63
C HIS A 52 12.02 4.66 -4.29
N ARG A 53 11.13 5.06 -5.22
CA ARG A 53 10.13 6.12 -5.01
C ARG A 53 8.83 5.63 -4.36
N ALA A 54 8.79 4.39 -3.87
CA ALA A 54 7.62 3.92 -3.15
C ALA A 54 7.38 4.77 -1.89
N ILE A 55 6.11 5.09 -1.67
CA ILE A 55 5.63 5.92 -0.57
C ILE A 55 4.71 5.13 0.33
N HIS A 56 4.44 5.65 1.52
CA HIS A 56 3.36 5.17 2.38
C HIS A 56 2.21 6.17 2.38
N VAL A 57 0.97 5.66 2.33
CA VAL A 57 -0.25 6.46 2.48
C VAL A 57 -1.04 5.92 3.66
N SER A 58 -1.13 6.71 4.73
CA SER A 58 -1.85 6.33 5.96
C SER A 58 -3.35 6.56 5.83
N ASN A 59 -4.13 5.78 6.61
CA ASN A 59 -5.55 6.03 6.78
C ASN A 59 -5.78 7.34 7.52
N GLU A 60 -6.85 8.05 7.15
CA GLU A 60 -7.36 9.20 7.86
C GLU A 60 -8.50 8.79 8.81
N MET A 61 -8.99 9.72 9.63
CA MET A 61 -10.05 9.43 10.59
C MET A 61 -11.31 8.85 9.93
N PHE A 62 -11.68 9.33 8.74
CA PHE A 62 -12.92 8.93 8.08
C PHE A 62 -12.87 7.52 7.47
N ASP A 63 -11.69 7.03 7.11
CA ASP A 63 -11.51 5.72 6.46
C ASP A 63 -10.71 4.71 7.30
N ARG A 64 -10.49 5.03 8.57
CA ARG A 64 -9.61 4.26 9.48
C ARG A 64 -9.95 2.78 9.56
N THR A 65 -11.22 2.41 9.45
CA THR A 65 -11.69 1.03 9.62
C THR A 65 -11.87 0.27 8.31
N TRP A 66 -12.00 0.96 7.18
CA TRP A 66 -12.33 0.36 5.88
C TRP A 66 -11.41 0.78 4.73
N GLY A 67 -10.55 1.77 4.94
CA GLY A 67 -9.77 2.44 3.89
C GLY A 67 -8.56 1.66 3.35
N CYS A 68 -8.21 0.46 3.87
CA CYS A 68 -6.97 -0.21 3.50
C CYS A 68 -6.84 -0.45 1.99
N GLY A 69 -7.88 -0.92 1.31
CA GLY A 69 -7.88 -1.10 -0.15
C GLY A 69 -7.66 0.22 -0.89
N TYR A 70 -8.35 1.27 -0.47
CA TYR A 70 -8.22 2.60 -1.07
C TYR A 70 -6.82 3.21 -0.89
N ARG A 71 -6.21 3.04 0.29
CA ARG A 71 -4.87 3.56 0.57
C ARG A 71 -3.79 2.80 -0.20
N ASN A 72 -3.92 1.48 -0.31
CA ASN A 72 -3.05 0.69 -1.19
C ASN A 72 -3.17 1.10 -2.66
N PHE A 73 -4.37 1.46 -3.13
CA PHE A 73 -4.57 2.02 -4.45
C PHE A 73 -3.80 3.33 -4.64
N LEU A 74 -3.87 4.25 -3.68
CA LEU A 74 -3.15 5.54 -3.75
C LEU A 74 -1.63 5.34 -3.77
N VAL A 75 -1.11 4.37 -3.00
CA VAL A 75 0.32 3.97 -3.06
C VAL A 75 0.67 3.50 -4.47
N ALA A 76 -0.11 2.61 -5.05
CA ALA A 76 0.13 2.11 -6.41
C ALA A 76 0.08 3.24 -7.45
N CYS A 77 -0.93 4.10 -7.42
CA CYS A 77 -1.06 5.25 -8.32
C CYS A 77 0.15 6.19 -8.23
N ALA A 78 0.60 6.52 -7.01
CA ALA A 78 1.72 7.43 -6.80
C ALA A 78 3.03 6.92 -7.45
N ILE A 79 3.24 5.61 -7.44
CA ILE A 79 4.43 5.00 -8.05
C ILE A 79 4.24 4.85 -9.57
N LEU A 80 3.05 4.43 -10.02
CA LEU A 80 2.74 4.32 -11.46
C LEU A 80 2.90 5.66 -12.19
N MET A 81 2.72 6.78 -11.50
CA MET A 81 2.91 8.12 -12.07
C MET A 81 4.37 8.54 -12.21
N VAL A 82 5.29 7.90 -11.51
CA VAL A 82 6.70 8.32 -11.48
C VAL A 82 7.68 7.24 -11.93
N GLN A 83 7.20 6.02 -12.19
CA GLN A 83 8.02 4.94 -12.75
C GLN A 83 8.34 5.23 -14.22
N GLU A 84 9.51 4.78 -14.67
CA GLU A 84 10.07 5.16 -15.97
C GLU A 84 9.81 4.11 -17.06
N LYS A 85 9.45 2.86 -16.69
CA LYS A 85 9.23 1.76 -17.64
C LYS A 85 8.02 1.98 -18.55
N GLN A 86 6.94 2.56 -18.01
CA GLN A 86 5.71 2.84 -18.75
C GLN A 86 5.17 4.25 -18.42
N PRO A 87 5.81 5.30 -18.94
CA PRO A 87 5.43 6.68 -18.62
C PRO A 87 4.00 7.03 -19.07
N ALA A 88 3.44 6.28 -20.03
CA ALA A 88 2.05 6.44 -20.47
C ALA A 88 1.02 6.27 -19.35
N TYR A 89 1.34 5.51 -18.29
CA TYR A 89 0.39 5.29 -17.19
C TYR A 89 0.06 6.57 -16.41
N ALA A 90 0.98 7.52 -16.34
CA ALA A 90 0.72 8.81 -15.72
C ALA A 90 -0.47 9.53 -16.38
N ALA A 91 -0.49 9.59 -17.72
CA ALA A 91 -1.59 10.18 -18.46
C ALA A 91 -2.92 9.44 -18.27
N LEU A 92 -2.90 8.10 -18.18
CA LEU A 92 -4.10 7.29 -17.95
C LEU A 92 -4.69 7.50 -16.55
N LEU A 93 -3.85 7.75 -15.54
CA LEU A 93 -4.29 8.03 -14.17
C LEU A 93 -4.81 9.46 -13.99
N GLN A 94 -4.44 10.37 -14.88
CA GLN A 94 -4.90 11.77 -14.88
C GLN A 94 -6.19 12.00 -15.67
N ARG A 95 -6.73 11.01 -16.38
CA ARG A 95 -7.94 11.10 -17.19
C ARG A 95 -9.14 10.48 -16.46
N PRO A 96 -10.31 11.14 -16.41
CA PRO A 96 -10.53 12.57 -16.63
C PRO A 96 -9.75 13.39 -15.60
N LEU A 97 -9.55 14.67 -15.73
CA LEU A 97 -8.73 15.58 -14.91
C LEU A 97 -8.97 15.55 -13.38
N VAL A 98 -9.30 14.37 -12.89
CA VAL A 98 -9.65 14.12 -11.49
C VAL A 98 -8.54 13.20 -10.91
N PRO A 99 -7.73 13.69 -9.97
CA PRO A 99 -6.63 12.92 -9.42
C PRO A 99 -7.12 11.70 -8.66
N PRO A 100 -6.29 10.64 -8.52
CA PRO A 100 -6.60 9.53 -7.64
C PRO A 100 -6.95 10.01 -6.23
N SER A 101 -8.00 9.47 -5.64
CA SER A 101 -8.39 9.69 -4.24
C SER A 101 -9.33 8.58 -3.79
N VAL A 102 -9.64 8.51 -2.51
CA VAL A 102 -10.58 7.52 -1.99
C VAL A 102 -11.95 7.64 -2.68
N ARG A 103 -12.45 8.88 -2.82
CA ARG A 103 -13.74 9.13 -3.44
C ARG A 103 -13.72 8.95 -4.96
N ASN A 104 -12.64 9.32 -5.59
CA ASN A 104 -12.51 9.14 -7.03
C ASN A 104 -12.36 7.67 -7.39
N LEU A 105 -11.66 6.86 -6.59
CA LEU A 105 -11.64 5.42 -6.79
C LEU A 105 -13.04 4.81 -6.69
N GLN A 106 -13.86 5.24 -5.73
CA GLN A 106 -15.26 4.80 -5.65
C GLN A 106 -16.01 5.09 -6.96
N ARG A 107 -15.86 6.30 -7.52
CA ARG A 107 -16.45 6.67 -8.82
C ARG A 107 -15.88 5.83 -9.96
N TRP A 108 -14.56 5.64 -10.00
CA TRP A 108 -13.90 4.86 -11.05
C TRP A 108 -14.36 3.41 -11.10
N ILE A 109 -14.64 2.81 -9.96
CA ILE A 109 -15.18 1.45 -9.88
C ILE A 109 -16.63 1.44 -10.37
N GLU A 110 -17.48 2.39 -9.95
CA GLU A 110 -18.87 2.49 -10.43
C GLU A 110 -18.94 2.80 -11.95
N GLU A 111 -18.05 3.66 -12.47
CA GLU A 111 -17.91 3.92 -13.91
C GLU A 111 -17.48 2.65 -14.67
N ALA A 112 -16.57 1.86 -14.12
CA ALA A 112 -16.16 0.59 -14.70
C ALA A 112 -17.33 -0.40 -14.73
N TRP A 113 -18.14 -0.48 -13.67
CA TRP A 113 -19.35 -1.31 -13.66
C TRP A 113 -20.36 -0.86 -14.74
N ALA A 114 -20.57 0.45 -14.89
CA ALA A 114 -21.43 1.01 -15.94
C ALA A 114 -20.88 0.69 -17.35
N ALA A 115 -19.57 0.60 -17.53
CA ALA A 115 -18.91 0.14 -18.76
C ALA A 115 -18.92 -1.39 -18.96
N GLY A 116 -19.56 -2.13 -18.05
CA GLY A 116 -19.77 -3.58 -18.14
C GLY A 116 -18.63 -4.41 -17.54
N PHE A 117 -17.69 -3.81 -16.79
CA PHE A 117 -16.71 -4.55 -16.01
C PHE A 117 -17.37 -5.14 -14.76
N ASP A 118 -16.96 -6.36 -14.39
CA ASP A 118 -17.26 -6.99 -13.11
C ASP A 118 -18.73 -6.88 -12.66
N ARG A 119 -19.63 -7.44 -13.44
CA ARG A 119 -21.06 -7.47 -13.12
C ARG A 119 -21.38 -8.08 -11.77
N GLU A 120 -20.60 -9.09 -11.35
CA GLU A 120 -20.78 -9.75 -10.06
C GLU A 120 -20.45 -8.79 -8.91
N GLY A 121 -19.34 -8.05 -8.99
CA GLY A 121 -18.99 -7.04 -8.00
C GLY A 121 -19.98 -5.89 -7.95
N ALA A 122 -20.50 -5.46 -9.11
CA ALA A 122 -21.57 -4.46 -9.17
C ALA A 122 -22.84 -4.92 -8.43
N GLN A 123 -23.25 -6.18 -8.59
CA GLN A 123 -24.40 -6.75 -7.89
C GLN A 123 -24.17 -6.88 -6.37
N GLN A 124 -22.96 -7.27 -5.95
CA GLN A 124 -22.61 -7.44 -4.53
C GLN A 124 -22.48 -6.11 -3.80
N LEU A 125 -21.74 -5.19 -4.37
CA LEU A 125 -21.44 -3.91 -3.73
C LEU A 125 -22.50 -2.83 -4.00
N LYS A 126 -23.26 -2.94 -5.09
CA LYS A 126 -24.34 -2.05 -5.51
C LYS A 126 -23.89 -0.59 -5.64
N LYS A 127 -23.58 0.08 -4.53
CA LYS A 127 -23.15 1.47 -4.47
C LYS A 127 -21.89 1.58 -3.61
N LEU A 128 -20.87 2.29 -4.11
CA LEU A 128 -19.63 2.62 -3.40
C LEU A 128 -19.54 4.10 -3.06
N VAL A 129 -19.91 4.97 -4.02
CA VAL A 129 -19.75 6.42 -3.84
C VAL A 129 -20.48 6.91 -2.60
N GLY A 130 -19.71 7.55 -1.72
CA GLY A 130 -20.23 8.10 -0.46
C GLY A 130 -20.38 7.09 0.68
N THR A 131 -19.98 5.82 0.48
CA THR A 131 -20.06 4.78 1.52
C THR A 131 -18.70 4.51 2.16
N GLY A 132 -18.69 3.77 3.28
CA GLY A 132 -17.49 3.22 3.92
C GLY A 132 -17.32 1.72 3.63
N LYS A 133 -17.74 1.25 2.47
CA LYS A 133 -17.61 -0.16 2.09
C LYS A 133 -16.17 -0.54 1.83
N TRP A 134 -15.83 -1.73 2.25
CA TRP A 134 -14.54 -2.35 1.96
C TRP A 134 -14.46 -2.72 0.47
N ILE A 135 -13.26 -2.55 -0.08
CA ILE A 135 -12.92 -3.02 -1.42
C ILE A 135 -11.69 -3.91 -1.34
N GLY A 136 -11.58 -4.82 -2.31
CA GLY A 136 -10.48 -5.76 -2.42
C GLY A 136 -9.59 -5.51 -3.63
N THR A 137 -8.60 -6.38 -3.78
CA THR A 137 -7.68 -6.38 -4.94
C THR A 137 -8.39 -6.54 -6.27
N ALA A 138 -9.50 -7.31 -6.31
CA ALA A 138 -10.32 -7.44 -7.51
C ALA A 138 -10.97 -6.11 -7.94
N ASP A 139 -11.47 -5.32 -6.98
CA ASP A 139 -12.05 -4.00 -7.28
C ASP A 139 -10.98 -3.01 -7.78
N LEU A 140 -9.75 -3.10 -7.22
CA LEU A 140 -8.61 -2.32 -7.71
C LEU A 140 -8.22 -2.73 -9.13
N TRP A 141 -8.17 -4.03 -9.40
CA TRP A 141 -7.91 -4.57 -10.74
C TRP A 141 -8.91 -4.03 -11.76
N VAL A 142 -10.20 -4.00 -11.43
CA VAL A 142 -11.28 -3.44 -12.27
C VAL A 142 -11.02 -1.96 -12.57
N ALA A 143 -10.69 -1.17 -11.55
CA ALA A 143 -10.41 0.26 -11.72
C ALA A 143 -9.20 0.50 -12.65
N PHE A 144 -8.13 -0.27 -12.51
CA PHE A 144 -6.95 -0.17 -13.36
C PHE A 144 -7.23 -0.66 -14.79
N ALA A 145 -7.90 -1.81 -14.96
CA ALA A 145 -8.22 -2.38 -16.26
C ALA A 145 -9.12 -1.45 -17.09
N CYS A 146 -10.15 -0.87 -16.48
CA CYS A 146 -11.02 0.10 -17.15
C CYS A 146 -10.25 1.32 -17.66
N ARG A 147 -9.21 1.75 -16.93
CA ARG A 147 -8.32 2.86 -17.32
C ARG A 147 -7.22 2.47 -18.30
N GLY A 148 -7.14 1.21 -18.69
CA GLY A 148 -6.14 0.71 -19.63
C GLY A 148 -4.78 0.41 -18.98
N ILE A 149 -4.70 0.30 -17.67
CA ILE A 149 -3.47 -0.05 -16.96
C ILE A 149 -3.48 -1.55 -16.67
N PRO A 150 -2.52 -2.33 -17.23
CA PRO A 150 -2.40 -3.74 -16.95
C PRO A 150 -2.09 -3.98 -15.48
N ALA A 151 -2.94 -4.76 -14.83
CA ALA A 151 -2.74 -5.30 -13.50
C ALA A 151 -3.13 -6.78 -13.52
N GLU A 152 -2.52 -7.61 -12.70
CA GLU A 152 -2.75 -9.05 -12.66
C GLU A 152 -3.09 -9.50 -11.24
N LEU A 153 -3.92 -10.54 -11.15
CA LEU A 153 -4.31 -11.15 -9.89
C LEU A 153 -3.77 -12.57 -9.77
N VAL A 154 -3.29 -12.91 -8.59
CA VAL A 154 -2.86 -14.27 -8.24
C VAL A 154 -3.56 -14.69 -6.95
N ASP A 155 -4.23 -15.84 -6.99
CA ASP A 155 -4.94 -16.44 -5.86
C ASP A 155 -4.14 -17.60 -5.26
N PHE A 156 -4.12 -17.65 -3.94
CA PHE A 156 -3.54 -18.75 -3.17
C PHE A 156 -4.60 -19.34 -2.25
N ASN A 157 -4.81 -20.65 -2.35
CA ASN A 157 -5.65 -21.41 -1.44
C ASN A 157 -4.75 -22.30 -0.58
N LEU A 158 -4.60 -21.94 0.68
CA LEU A 158 -3.70 -22.62 1.62
C LEU A 158 -4.40 -23.64 2.53
N LYS A 159 -5.69 -23.93 2.32
CA LYS A 159 -6.44 -24.86 3.19
C LYS A 159 -5.78 -26.24 3.34
N ASN A 160 -5.13 -26.71 2.27
CA ASN A 160 -4.44 -28.00 2.23
C ASN A 160 -2.92 -27.85 2.25
N GLN A 161 -2.40 -26.68 2.59
CA GLN A 161 -0.97 -26.40 2.66
C GLN A 161 -0.53 -26.35 4.12
N PRO A 162 0.66 -26.87 4.47
CA PRO A 162 1.15 -26.85 5.85
C PRO A 162 1.47 -25.41 6.33
N ASN A 163 1.72 -24.51 5.39
CA ASN A 163 2.13 -23.15 5.68
C ASN A 163 1.92 -22.19 4.48
N ALA A 164 2.32 -20.93 4.62
CA ALA A 164 2.21 -19.92 3.57
C ALA A 164 3.43 -19.86 2.60
N ASP A 165 4.26 -20.91 2.54
CA ASP A 165 5.43 -20.95 1.66
C ASP A 165 5.13 -20.69 0.19
N PRO A 166 4.00 -21.14 -0.40
CA PRO A 166 3.67 -20.79 -1.78
C PRO A 166 3.57 -19.28 -2.01
N VAL A 167 2.94 -18.56 -1.08
CA VAL A 167 2.84 -17.09 -1.13
C VAL A 167 4.23 -16.44 -1.01
N ILE A 168 5.01 -16.94 -0.07
CA ILE A 168 6.37 -16.45 0.22
C ILE A 168 7.27 -16.61 -1.01
N ARG A 169 7.32 -17.83 -1.59
CA ARG A 169 8.12 -18.12 -2.78
C ARG A 169 7.71 -17.25 -3.97
N TRP A 170 6.40 -17.06 -4.17
CA TRP A 170 5.91 -16.22 -5.25
C TRP A 170 6.38 -14.77 -5.09
N ILE A 171 6.28 -14.20 -3.88
CA ILE A 171 6.73 -12.83 -3.59
C ILE A 171 8.24 -12.68 -3.85
N MET A 172 9.04 -13.67 -3.44
CA MET A 172 10.47 -13.67 -3.72
C MET A 172 10.76 -13.67 -5.22
N GLN A 173 10.14 -14.60 -5.96
CA GLN A 173 10.29 -14.71 -7.41
C GLN A 173 9.85 -13.44 -8.14
N TYR A 174 8.83 -12.77 -7.63
CA TYR A 174 8.40 -11.49 -8.20
C TYR A 174 9.48 -10.41 -8.08
N PHE A 175 10.04 -10.22 -6.88
CA PHE A 175 11.05 -9.18 -6.66
C PHE A 175 12.44 -9.56 -7.19
N ASP A 176 12.78 -10.82 -7.18
CA ASP A 176 14.10 -11.35 -7.53
C ASP A 176 13.96 -12.65 -8.36
N PRO A 177 13.58 -12.55 -9.63
CA PRO A 177 13.45 -13.71 -10.49
C PRO A 177 14.78 -14.45 -10.64
N PRO A 178 14.80 -15.80 -10.54
CA PRO A 178 16.04 -16.59 -10.56
C PRO A 178 16.86 -16.45 -11.85
N ASN A 179 16.20 -16.06 -12.95
CA ASN A 179 16.82 -15.83 -14.27
C ASN A 179 16.88 -14.32 -14.63
N SER A 180 16.80 -13.43 -13.65
CA SER A 180 17.02 -12.02 -13.94
C SER A 180 18.46 -11.87 -14.47
N PRO A 181 18.68 -11.40 -15.70
CA PRO A 181 20.02 -11.13 -16.16
C PRO A 181 20.63 -10.15 -15.17
N ILE A 182 21.61 -10.61 -14.41
CA ILE A 182 22.49 -9.69 -13.67
C ILE A 182 23.15 -8.90 -14.80
N PRO A 183 22.88 -7.60 -14.93
CA PRO A 183 23.57 -6.81 -15.95
C PRO A 183 25.06 -7.03 -15.72
N ALA A 184 25.78 -7.47 -16.76
CA ALA A 184 27.23 -7.55 -16.64
C ALA A 184 27.71 -6.20 -16.13
N PRO A 185 28.53 -6.17 -15.05
CA PRO A 185 28.93 -4.91 -14.46
C PRO A 185 29.67 -4.10 -15.53
N THR A 186 29.07 -3.00 -15.96
CA THR A 186 29.66 -2.09 -16.94
C THR A 186 30.81 -1.28 -16.32
N ASP A 187 30.86 -1.23 -15.00
CA ASP A 187 31.91 -0.57 -14.22
C ASP A 187 32.03 -1.17 -12.80
N VAL A 188 33.09 -0.79 -12.11
CA VAL A 188 33.39 -1.25 -10.74
C VAL A 188 32.29 -0.86 -9.73
N ASN A 189 31.63 0.28 -9.92
CA ASN A 189 30.55 0.71 -9.05
C ASN A 189 29.32 -0.18 -9.22
N THR A 190 28.99 -0.56 -10.45
CA THR A 190 27.91 -1.52 -10.76
C THR A 190 28.20 -2.89 -10.18
N ALA A 191 29.46 -3.37 -10.27
CA ALA A 191 29.89 -4.62 -9.64
C ALA A 191 29.74 -4.57 -8.10
N LEU A 192 30.14 -3.47 -7.46
CA LEU A 192 30.00 -3.27 -6.03
C LEU A 192 28.52 -3.15 -5.61
N MET A 193 27.68 -2.49 -6.39
CA MET A 193 26.26 -2.41 -6.15
C MET A 193 25.58 -3.77 -6.22
N ASN A 194 25.96 -4.62 -7.17
CA ASN A 194 25.44 -5.98 -7.32
C ASN A 194 25.88 -6.91 -6.19
N SER A 195 27.01 -6.62 -5.52
CA SER A 195 27.48 -7.36 -4.34
C SER A 195 26.79 -6.93 -3.04
N SER A 196 25.99 -5.86 -3.08
CA SER A 196 25.29 -5.36 -1.89
C SER A 196 24.26 -6.38 -1.40
N PRO A 197 24.26 -6.71 -0.10
CA PRO A 197 23.22 -7.58 0.46
C PRO A 197 21.81 -6.95 0.46
N ILE A 198 21.69 -5.67 0.08
CA ILE A 198 20.42 -4.98 -0.11
C ILE A 198 20.29 -4.60 -1.59
N VAL A 199 19.43 -5.35 -2.29
CA VAL A 199 19.13 -5.14 -3.71
C VAL A 199 17.92 -4.21 -3.86
N SER A 200 18.05 -3.18 -4.68
CA SER A 200 16.92 -2.34 -5.09
C SER A 200 16.48 -2.71 -6.50
N THR A 201 15.20 -2.88 -6.71
CA THR A 201 14.62 -3.22 -8.00
C THR A 201 13.71 -2.11 -8.51
N ASP A 202 13.41 -2.10 -9.81
CA ASP A 202 12.39 -1.24 -10.42
C ASP A 202 11.00 -1.88 -10.38
N LYS A 203 10.83 -2.99 -9.66
CA LYS A 203 9.54 -3.64 -9.50
C LYS A 203 8.60 -2.74 -8.71
N MET A 204 7.34 -2.75 -9.13
CA MET A 204 6.27 -2.13 -8.33
C MET A 204 6.11 -2.87 -7.00
N PRO A 205 5.70 -2.19 -5.93
CA PRO A 205 5.17 -2.91 -4.76
C PRO A 205 3.92 -3.69 -5.16
N ILE A 206 3.65 -4.79 -4.45
CA ILE A 206 2.46 -5.60 -4.64
C ILE A 206 1.44 -5.32 -3.55
N ILE A 207 0.16 -5.58 -3.85
CA ILE A 207 -0.92 -5.48 -2.87
C ILE A 207 -1.33 -6.90 -2.48
N LEU A 208 -1.07 -7.26 -1.23
CA LEU A 208 -1.44 -8.54 -0.63
C LEU A 208 -2.75 -8.38 0.13
N GLN A 209 -3.76 -9.14 -0.25
CA GLN A 209 -5.05 -9.20 0.43
C GLN A 209 -5.25 -10.58 1.09
N TYR A 210 -5.88 -10.55 2.24
CA TYR A 210 -6.43 -11.72 2.93
C TYR A 210 -7.74 -11.32 3.61
N ASN A 211 -8.47 -12.30 4.17
CA ASN A 211 -9.75 -12.02 4.81
C ASN A 211 -9.65 -10.87 5.83
N GLY A 212 -10.40 -9.80 5.56
CA GLY A 212 -10.56 -8.63 6.42
C GLY A 212 -9.45 -7.58 6.32
N HIS A 213 -8.45 -7.72 5.42
CA HIS A 213 -7.40 -6.70 5.30
C HIS A 213 -6.61 -6.81 4.00
N SER A 214 -6.08 -5.68 3.54
CA SER A 214 -5.08 -5.61 2.48
C SER A 214 -3.91 -4.71 2.89
N GLN A 215 -2.73 -5.00 2.33
CA GLN A 215 -1.49 -4.29 2.65
C GLN A 215 -0.55 -4.24 1.44
N THR A 216 0.27 -3.20 1.38
CA THR A 216 1.31 -3.07 0.35
C THR A 216 2.59 -3.76 0.81
N ILE A 217 3.12 -4.68 0.00
CA ILE A 217 4.40 -5.36 0.21
C ILE A 217 5.45 -4.67 -0.66
N VAL A 218 6.54 -4.25 -0.05
CA VAL A 218 7.60 -3.46 -0.70
C VAL A 218 8.91 -4.25 -0.90
N GLY A 219 8.92 -5.53 -0.54
CA GLY A 219 10.09 -6.39 -0.71
C GLY A 219 10.09 -7.58 0.23
N TYR A 220 11.22 -8.25 0.33
CA TYR A 220 11.44 -9.37 1.24
C TYR A 220 12.83 -9.30 1.89
N GLU A 221 12.98 -10.01 2.99
CA GLU A 221 14.20 -10.12 3.76
C GLU A 221 14.49 -11.59 4.08
N GLN A 222 15.72 -12.02 3.82
CA GLN A 222 16.24 -13.32 4.25
C GLN A 222 17.01 -13.14 5.54
N MET A 223 16.58 -13.84 6.57
CA MET A 223 17.25 -13.81 7.87
C MET A 223 18.41 -14.81 7.88
N ARG A 224 19.49 -14.49 8.58
CA ARG A 224 20.54 -15.44 8.87
C ARG A 224 20.03 -16.45 9.90
N ASP A 225 20.18 -17.75 9.62
CA ASP A 225 19.86 -18.78 10.61
C ASP A 225 20.89 -18.71 11.75
N GLY A 226 20.40 -18.46 12.96
CA GLY A 226 21.21 -18.51 14.19
C GLY A 226 21.31 -19.90 14.83
N SER A 227 20.97 -20.96 14.11
CA SER A 227 21.06 -22.33 14.62
C SER A 227 22.31 -23.02 14.07
N GLU A 228 23.40 -22.97 14.81
CA GLU A 228 24.33 -24.10 14.88
C GLU A 228 23.57 -25.29 15.49
N ALA A 229 23.27 -26.30 14.69
CA ALA A 229 22.69 -27.62 14.96
C ALA A 229 21.27 -27.82 14.45
N GLU A 230 21.20 -28.29 13.25
CA GLU A 230 20.53 -29.50 12.81
C GLU A 230 20.50 -29.57 11.28
N ASP A 231 21.52 -30.28 10.76
CA ASP A 231 21.49 -30.89 9.43
C ASP A 231 20.26 -31.75 9.30
N ARG A 232 19.31 -31.34 8.47
CA ARG A 232 18.42 -32.23 7.68
C ARG A 232 17.42 -31.42 6.86
N HIS A 233 17.83 -31.00 5.69
CA HIS A 233 17.15 -30.61 4.44
C HIS A 233 17.78 -29.36 3.81
N PRO A 234 18.42 -29.49 2.62
CA PRO A 234 19.21 -28.42 2.01
C PRO A 234 18.41 -27.32 1.31
N HIS A 235 17.09 -27.23 1.51
CA HIS A 235 16.24 -26.26 0.80
C HIS A 235 15.28 -25.43 1.70
N ALA A 236 15.41 -25.50 3.00
CA ALA A 236 14.58 -24.67 3.90
C ALA A 236 15.28 -23.35 4.22
N HIS A 237 15.34 -22.43 3.27
CA HIS A 237 15.63 -21.04 3.60
C HIS A 237 14.47 -20.51 4.44
N LYS A 238 14.67 -20.33 5.73
CA LYS A 238 13.71 -19.69 6.64
C LYS A 238 13.56 -18.23 6.27
N ILE A 239 12.62 -17.93 5.38
CA ILE A 239 12.21 -16.58 5.09
C ILE A 239 11.31 -16.15 6.23
N LYS A 240 11.78 -15.24 7.06
CA LYS A 240 11.03 -14.85 8.23
C LYS A 240 10.12 -13.65 8.03
N ASP A 241 10.47 -12.70 7.16
CA ASP A 241 9.77 -11.42 7.23
C ASP A 241 9.54 -10.74 5.87
N PHE A 242 8.28 -10.37 5.61
CA PHE A 242 7.94 -9.44 4.54
C PHE A 242 8.05 -8.01 5.04
N ILE A 243 8.45 -7.14 4.14
CA ILE A 243 8.49 -5.73 4.40
C ILE A 243 7.19 -5.11 3.91
N GLN A 244 6.36 -4.67 4.84
CA GLN A 244 5.10 -4.00 4.57
C GLN A 244 5.15 -2.53 4.99
N HIS A 245 4.28 -1.72 4.43
CA HIS A 245 3.97 -0.42 5.01
C HIS A 245 3.12 -0.62 6.26
N GLY A 246 3.71 -0.33 7.42
CA GLY A 246 3.01 -0.44 8.69
C GLY A 246 1.86 0.57 8.78
N SER A 247 0.65 0.09 8.99
CA SER A 247 -0.43 0.93 9.51
C SER A 247 -0.15 1.17 11.00
N LEU A 248 0.00 2.43 11.41
CA LEU A 248 0.06 2.84 12.81
C LEU A 248 -1.29 2.53 13.47
N ARG A 249 -1.48 1.29 13.94
CA ARG A 249 -2.60 0.94 14.78
C ARG A 249 -2.21 1.19 16.23
N ASN A 250 -2.80 2.21 16.85
CA ASN A 250 -2.96 2.23 18.30
C ASN A 250 -3.81 1.02 18.71
N HIS A 251 -3.23 0.11 19.49
CA HIS A 251 -3.89 -1.09 20.00
C HIS A 251 -4.98 -0.73 21.00
N GLY A 252 -6.20 -0.52 20.53
CA GLY A 252 -7.41 -0.64 21.33
C GLY A 252 -8.06 -1.99 20.98
N LYS A 253 -7.99 -2.95 21.89
CA LYS A 253 -8.66 -4.26 21.79
C LYS A 253 -10.17 -4.07 21.61
N ARG A 254 -10.70 -4.40 20.43
CA ARG A 254 -12.11 -4.83 20.27
C ARG A 254 -12.16 -5.98 19.28
N ARG A 255 -12.74 -7.11 19.72
CA ARG A 255 -13.04 -8.30 18.92
C ARG A 255 -14.00 -7.92 17.80
N ALA A 256 -13.69 -8.35 16.57
CA ALA A 256 -14.64 -8.35 15.47
C ALA A 256 -15.53 -9.59 15.55
N PRO A 257 -16.83 -9.51 15.19
CA PRO A 257 -17.72 -10.67 15.15
C PRO A 257 -17.33 -11.63 14.00
N GLU A 258 -17.37 -12.91 14.30
CA GLU A 258 -17.16 -14.00 13.35
C GLU A 258 -18.34 -14.07 12.35
N SER A 259 -18.03 -14.11 11.07
CA SER A 259 -18.99 -14.35 10.00
C SER A 259 -18.86 -15.78 9.47
N PRO A 260 -19.96 -16.45 9.07
CA PRO A 260 -19.95 -17.83 8.63
C PRO A 260 -19.23 -18.06 7.30
N PRO A 261 -18.74 -19.28 7.01
CA PRO A 261 -17.94 -19.59 5.84
C PRO A 261 -18.81 -19.63 4.58
N ASN A 262 -18.52 -18.80 3.59
CA ASN A 262 -19.14 -18.88 2.30
C ASN A 262 -18.13 -19.33 1.24
N GLN A 263 -18.47 -20.44 0.59
CA GLN A 263 -17.68 -21.08 -0.43
C GLN A 263 -17.87 -20.36 -1.77
N ARG A 264 -16.89 -19.57 -2.19
CA ARG A 264 -16.58 -19.34 -3.62
C ARG A 264 -15.29 -18.54 -3.76
N ALA A 265 -14.51 -18.86 -4.76
CA ALA A 265 -13.14 -18.48 -5.02
C ALA A 265 -12.94 -17.02 -5.52
N THR A 266 -13.72 -16.10 -4.99
CA THR A 266 -13.48 -14.64 -5.07
C THR A 266 -14.10 -14.04 -3.81
N GLN A 267 -13.30 -13.95 -2.73
CA GLN A 267 -13.81 -13.42 -1.47
C GLN A 267 -13.94 -11.88 -1.54
N ARG A 268 -15.10 -11.44 -1.98
CA ARG A 268 -15.53 -10.05 -1.83
C ARG A 268 -16.28 -9.95 -0.51
N HIS A 269 -15.69 -9.35 0.49
CA HIS A 269 -16.36 -9.15 1.76
C HIS A 269 -17.24 -7.89 1.71
N ALA A 270 -18.54 -8.10 1.64
CA ALA A 270 -19.53 -7.07 1.91
C ALA A 270 -19.77 -7.01 3.42
N GLY A 271 -19.27 -5.98 4.08
CA GLY A 271 -19.70 -5.61 5.42
C GLY A 271 -21.02 -4.83 5.31
N GLN A 272 -22.12 -5.44 5.64
CA GLN A 272 -23.38 -4.73 5.88
C GLN A 272 -23.31 -3.98 7.20
N ALA A 273 -23.51 -2.67 7.16
CA ALA A 273 -23.98 -1.92 8.29
C ALA A 273 -25.38 -1.39 7.93
N SER A 274 -26.40 -2.12 8.33
CA SER A 274 -27.76 -1.63 8.45
C SER A 274 -27.87 -0.81 9.74
N GLY A 275 -28.41 0.38 9.66
CA GLY A 275 -28.69 1.24 10.79
C GLY A 275 -29.53 2.42 10.33
N GLU A 276 -30.81 2.16 10.07
CA GLU A 276 -31.86 3.16 10.13
C GLU A 276 -32.10 3.50 11.60
N ASN A 277 -32.14 4.80 11.89
CA ASN A 277 -33.16 5.41 12.76
C ASN A 277 -32.92 6.93 12.81
N ALA A 278 -33.84 7.68 12.24
CA ALA A 278 -34.22 9.00 12.72
C ALA A 278 -35.30 8.82 13.79
N PRO A 279 -35.59 9.77 14.70
CA PRO A 279 -36.14 11.05 14.30
C PRO A 279 -35.79 12.29 15.17
N SER A 280 -36.02 13.46 14.59
CA SER A 280 -36.73 14.64 15.10
C SER A 280 -36.43 15.19 16.51
N GLY A 281 -36.15 16.50 16.54
CA GLY A 281 -36.32 17.31 17.76
C GLY A 281 -35.67 18.69 17.64
N ASN A 282 -36.42 19.60 17.17
CA ASN A 282 -36.59 21.04 17.36
C ASN A 282 -35.70 21.82 18.33
N ALA A 283 -35.36 23.01 17.86
CA ALA A 283 -35.57 24.34 18.47
C ALA A 283 -34.40 25.02 19.21
N THR A 284 -34.08 26.12 18.76
CA THR A 284 -34.10 27.54 19.16
C THR A 284 -32.76 28.20 19.32
N HIS A 285 -32.66 29.28 18.53
CA HIS A 285 -31.80 30.46 18.71
C HIS A 285 -32.15 31.21 20.03
N PRO A 286 -31.33 32.20 20.52
CA PRO A 286 -30.85 33.36 19.76
C PRO A 286 -29.47 33.94 20.17
N ALA A 287 -28.93 34.70 19.27
CA ALA A 287 -28.33 36.04 19.25
C ALA A 287 -27.60 36.60 20.49
N ALA A 288 -26.42 37.19 20.31
CA ALA A 288 -26.15 38.61 20.22
C ALA A 288 -24.72 39.01 20.59
N ASN A 289 -24.14 39.86 19.77
CA ASN A 289 -23.36 41.06 20.03
C ASN A 289 -22.03 41.05 20.80
N GLY A 290 -21.07 41.78 20.20
CA GLY A 290 -20.09 42.52 20.95
C GLY A 290 -18.80 42.83 20.18
N THR A 291 -18.80 43.84 19.39
CA THR A 291 -17.81 44.85 19.00
C THR A 291 -16.64 45.08 19.95
N ASN A 292 -15.43 45.30 19.43
CA ASN A 292 -14.61 46.51 19.42
C ASN A 292 -13.12 46.25 19.42
N HIS A 293 -12.44 46.81 18.43
CA HIS A 293 -11.35 47.79 18.39
C HIS A 293 -10.15 47.63 19.33
N THR A 294 -8.94 47.55 18.79
CA THR A 294 -7.96 48.64 18.67
C THR A 294 -6.58 48.03 18.41
N GLY A 295 -5.89 48.50 17.38
CA GLY A 295 -4.44 48.32 17.25
C GLY A 295 -3.69 49.29 18.17
N PRO A 296 -2.43 49.12 18.31
CA PRO A 296 -1.47 50.11 17.84
C PRO A 296 -0.12 49.57 17.33
N THR A 297 0.40 50.33 16.44
CA THR A 297 1.71 50.81 15.98
C THR A 297 3.02 50.22 16.56
N PRO A 298 4.13 50.35 15.78
CA PRO A 298 5.33 49.51 15.88
C PRO A 298 6.43 50.17 16.74
N THR A 299 7.26 49.34 17.35
CA THR A 299 8.53 49.81 17.94
C THR A 299 9.73 49.11 17.31
N ARG A 300 10.65 49.92 16.96
CA ARG A 300 11.97 49.77 16.39
C ARG A 300 12.95 49.07 17.34
N GLY A 301 13.85 48.23 16.80
CA GLY A 301 15.23 48.19 17.29
C GLY A 301 15.72 46.87 17.84
N ASN A 302 16.56 46.23 17.15
CA ASN A 302 17.95 45.85 17.41
C ASN A 302 18.32 44.54 16.73
N ALA A 303 19.20 44.70 15.75
CA ALA A 303 19.95 43.61 15.13
C ALA A 303 20.91 42.99 16.17
N LEU A 304 20.76 41.71 16.44
CA LEU A 304 21.78 40.89 17.07
C LEU A 304 22.12 39.74 16.12
N ALA A 305 23.41 39.60 15.84
CA ALA A 305 24.03 38.62 14.97
C ALA A 305 23.65 37.19 15.32
N PRO A 306 23.60 36.26 14.33
CA PRO A 306 23.26 34.86 14.60
C PRO A 306 24.43 34.19 15.32
N ARG A 307 24.23 33.85 16.59
CA ARG A 307 25.07 32.90 17.31
C ARG A 307 24.85 31.53 16.68
N GLY A 308 25.97 30.81 16.42
CA GLY A 308 26.07 29.53 15.82
C GLY A 308 25.01 28.52 16.29
N GLY A 309 24.25 28.00 15.32
CA GLY A 309 23.23 27.04 15.56
C GLY A 309 23.86 25.75 16.08
N ALA A 310 23.61 25.42 17.33
CA ALA A 310 23.75 24.09 17.85
C ALA A 310 22.82 23.18 17.02
N SER A 311 23.39 22.27 16.25
CA SER A 311 22.63 21.25 15.54
C SER A 311 21.78 20.50 16.58
N ALA A 312 20.46 20.53 16.41
CA ALA A 312 19.55 19.74 17.23
C ALA A 312 20.06 18.27 17.26
N PRO A 313 20.07 17.60 18.43
CA PRO A 313 20.50 16.23 18.53
C PRO A 313 19.69 15.40 17.57
N LYS A 314 20.37 14.75 16.61
CA LYS A 314 19.75 13.76 15.73
C LYS A 314 19.21 12.66 16.66
N GLN A 315 17.90 12.68 16.93
CA GLN A 315 17.25 11.60 17.63
C GLN A 315 17.61 10.32 16.90
N ASP A 316 18.40 9.48 17.55
CA ASP A 316 18.80 8.18 17.00
C ASP A 316 17.52 7.33 16.97
N LEU A 317 16.98 7.12 15.76
CA LEU A 317 15.79 6.32 15.56
C LEU A 317 16.00 4.92 16.15
N ASP A 318 15.09 4.45 16.99
CA ASP A 318 15.07 3.04 17.41
C ASP A 318 14.78 2.16 16.20
N TRP A 319 15.86 1.65 15.62
CA TRP A 319 15.82 0.81 14.41
C TRP A 319 15.14 -0.53 14.65
N GLY A 320 15.18 -1.05 15.88
CA GLY A 320 14.48 -2.26 16.28
C GLY A 320 12.97 -2.05 16.22
N GLN A 321 12.51 -0.94 16.78
CA GLN A 321 11.11 -0.55 16.73
C GLN A 321 10.67 -0.21 15.29
N THR A 322 11.50 0.51 14.55
CA THR A 322 11.25 0.84 13.13
C THR A 322 11.03 -0.43 12.31
N MET A 323 11.90 -1.44 12.44
CA MET A 323 11.77 -2.68 11.69
C MET A 323 10.53 -3.50 12.07
N ARG A 324 10.03 -3.41 13.29
CA ARG A 324 8.77 -4.08 13.69
C ARG A 324 7.56 -3.59 12.89
N PHE A 325 7.55 -2.33 12.46
CA PHE A 325 6.48 -1.80 11.61
C PHE A 325 6.53 -2.34 10.19
N PHE A 326 7.72 -2.65 9.68
CA PHE A 326 7.90 -3.13 8.31
C PHE A 326 7.84 -4.65 8.19
N ARG A 327 8.18 -5.40 9.25
CA ARG A 327 8.27 -6.85 9.21
C ARG A 327 6.91 -7.52 9.41
N LYS A 328 6.63 -8.51 8.57
CA LYS A 328 5.57 -9.48 8.76
C LYS A 328 6.15 -10.87 8.61
N ASP A 329 6.14 -11.64 9.69
CA ASP A 329 6.72 -12.97 9.71
C ASP A 329 5.80 -14.04 9.07
N GLY A 330 6.39 -15.15 8.64
CA GLY A 330 5.67 -16.28 8.06
C GLY A 330 4.60 -16.85 9.00
N LYS A 331 4.80 -16.77 10.33
CA LYS A 331 3.81 -17.23 11.31
C LYS A 331 2.53 -16.41 11.27
N GLN A 332 2.61 -15.12 10.93
CA GLN A 332 1.42 -14.27 10.75
C GLN A 332 0.69 -14.62 9.46
N LEU A 333 1.42 -15.00 8.41
CA LEU A 333 0.83 -15.47 7.16
C LEU A 333 0.17 -16.84 7.31
N ASN A 334 0.73 -17.75 8.09
CA ASN A 334 0.13 -19.07 8.35
C ASN A 334 -1.23 -19.02 9.06
N LYS A 335 -1.67 -17.84 9.53
CA LYS A 335 -2.98 -17.66 10.18
C LYS A 335 -4.16 -17.51 9.21
N LYS A 336 -3.92 -17.52 7.92
CA LYS A 336 -4.94 -17.30 6.90
C LYS A 336 -4.87 -18.41 5.85
N ASP A 337 -6.05 -18.85 5.42
CA ASP A 337 -6.22 -19.97 4.49
C ASP A 337 -6.23 -19.52 3.02
N SER A 338 -6.28 -18.23 2.76
CA SER A 338 -6.32 -17.70 1.40
C SER A 338 -5.71 -16.31 1.31
N TYR A 339 -5.04 -16.09 0.18
CA TYR A 339 -4.46 -14.79 -0.19
C TYR A 339 -4.77 -14.47 -1.63
N GLN A 340 -4.88 -13.17 -1.93
CA GLN A 340 -4.87 -12.67 -3.29
C GLN A 340 -3.81 -11.57 -3.41
N ILE A 341 -3.02 -11.64 -4.47
CA ILE A 341 -2.01 -10.62 -4.79
C ILE A 341 -2.44 -9.87 -6.04
N LEU A 342 -2.37 -8.54 -6.00
CA LEU A 342 -2.43 -7.69 -7.17
C LEU A 342 -1.03 -7.13 -7.44
N TYR A 343 -0.56 -7.25 -8.69
CA TYR A 343 0.72 -6.75 -9.13
C TYR A 343 0.65 -6.10 -10.52
N PHE A 344 1.69 -5.34 -10.88
CA PHE A 344 1.77 -4.60 -12.13
C PHE A 344 2.94 -5.13 -12.98
N PRO A 345 2.68 -5.73 -14.15
CA PRO A 345 3.73 -6.25 -15.02
C PRO A 345 4.51 -5.14 -15.75
N LEU A 346 4.00 -3.90 -15.73
CA LEU A 346 4.56 -2.73 -16.42
C LEU A 346 4.74 -2.96 -17.93
N THR A 347 3.76 -3.61 -18.55
CA THR A 347 3.66 -3.81 -20.00
C THR A 347 2.99 -2.61 -20.69
N LEU A 348 2.81 -2.65 -22.00
CA LEU A 348 2.09 -1.61 -22.72
C LEU A 348 0.66 -1.42 -22.17
N PRO A 349 0.11 -0.19 -22.25
CA PRO A 349 -1.30 0.04 -21.91
C PRO A 349 -2.23 -0.92 -22.67
N LEU A 350 -3.34 -1.27 -22.02
CA LEU A 350 -4.34 -2.16 -22.61
C LEU A 350 -5.01 -1.51 -23.81
N THR A 351 -5.09 -2.26 -24.90
CA THR A 351 -5.95 -1.95 -26.04
C THR A 351 -7.41 -2.07 -25.70
N GLU A 352 -8.31 -1.49 -26.48
CA GLU A 352 -9.76 -1.62 -26.26
C GLU A 352 -10.22 -3.09 -26.30
N ALA A 353 -9.63 -3.90 -27.19
CA ALA A 353 -9.92 -5.34 -27.25
C ALA A 353 -9.50 -6.07 -25.97
N GLU A 354 -8.36 -5.69 -25.37
CA GLU A 354 -7.91 -6.25 -24.09
C GLU A 354 -8.77 -5.80 -22.92
N LYS A 355 -9.24 -4.54 -22.91
CA LYS A 355 -10.20 -4.06 -21.91
C LYS A 355 -11.51 -4.84 -21.98
N VAL A 356 -12.01 -5.15 -23.18
CA VAL A 356 -13.22 -5.97 -23.35
C VAL A 356 -13.02 -7.36 -22.75
N ARG A 357 -11.88 -8.01 -22.99
CA ARG A 357 -11.56 -9.32 -22.38
C ARG A 357 -11.45 -9.24 -20.85
N ARG A 358 -11.11 -8.08 -20.31
CA ARG A 358 -10.98 -7.83 -18.86
C ARG A 358 -12.30 -7.37 -18.20
N ARG A 359 -13.43 -7.45 -18.87
CA ARG A 359 -14.74 -7.18 -18.24
C ARG A 359 -15.14 -8.20 -17.18
N VAL A 360 -14.59 -9.41 -17.27
CA VAL A 360 -14.70 -10.44 -16.22
C VAL A 360 -13.41 -10.50 -15.42
N VAL A 361 -13.51 -10.44 -14.10
CA VAL A 361 -12.35 -10.56 -13.22
C VAL A 361 -11.81 -11.98 -13.30
N TYR A 362 -10.54 -12.11 -13.60
CA TYR A 362 -9.85 -13.40 -13.58
C TYR A 362 -8.56 -13.31 -12.76
N SER A 363 -8.13 -14.43 -12.24
CA SER A 363 -6.89 -14.57 -11.48
C SER A 363 -6.17 -15.86 -11.85
N THR A 364 -4.84 -15.84 -11.75
CA THR A 364 -4.04 -17.06 -11.80
C THR A 364 -4.12 -17.77 -10.44
N ARG A 365 -4.44 -19.05 -10.41
CA ARG A 365 -4.49 -19.85 -9.17
C ARG A 365 -3.18 -20.59 -8.97
N ILE A 366 -2.63 -20.49 -7.77
CA ILE A 366 -1.46 -21.22 -7.31
C ILE A 366 -1.85 -21.95 -6.04
N CYS A 367 -1.83 -23.33 -6.10
CA CYS A 367 -2.28 -24.27 -5.06
C CYS A 367 -3.73 -24.12 -4.59
#